data_0f628e2ff999ec2a9a9156f7c5a760a7
#
_entry.id   0f628e2ff999ec2a9a9156f7c5a760a7
#
_cell.length_a   1.000
_cell.length_b   1.000
_cell.length_c   1.000
_cell.angle_alpha   90.00
_cell.angle_beta   90.00
_cell.angle_gamma   90.00
#
_symmetry.space_group_name_H-M   'P 1'
#
loop_
_entity.id
_entity.type
_entity.pdbx_description
1 polymer ?
#
loop_
_entity_poly.entity_id
_entity_poly.type
_entity_poly.pdbx_seq_one_letter_code
_entity_poly.pdbx_strand_id
1 'polypeptide(L)'
;MKKTFILAAVALLSAASCNQTSKSPFARRVADYAVVEIPAPDLSGISDNGKEVLNLYRFIADEIDAIYWEQYFGNKQDLFDDITDPVQKTYAQINYGPWDRLSGKSFVEDYLDRRPGARFYPFDMTMDEFNSWDDPDKNSPYTLIRRAADGSLESVWYHDEYKDHLDKIANYLTAAADITIKPSVKKYLLAKADALRSDNYYESAMAWLDMDDSKMDLVVGPNEAADDQLLGIKRSYEAFVLLKNEARTNELMQYVSRIGEFQQDLPGDSAYKTFQPGAGSNIFSCDAIYYAGKANAGIKVIALNLPFDNDVQRDRGTRTILLENIIKAKYNHIINPTGEVLLEADDMEHLSSDAFFWNIVFREVAHGLGVKETVNGKGSVEDALGSAAPTFEEIKANAAGMLLVCKLQNHYDIRHLFTKDDALVTFFVSLARSERFGEGSSLGRASIIIYNYLSEQGAFERKASGQYSINTAKMEQALSDLTALVLKTQATGDKAFADEFEKKYSKRSADYDADRRNLSLENIPVDIRFSYSAMK
;
A
#
# COMPACT_ATOMS: atom_id res chain seq x y z
N MET A 1 -29.47 34.50 -31.30
CA MET A 1 -28.77 35.19 -30.21
C MET A 1 -29.23 34.65 -28.85
N LYS A 2 -28.92 33.41 -28.45
CA LYS A 2 -29.26 32.83 -27.12
C LYS A 2 -28.38 31.63 -26.79
N LYS A 3 -27.06 31.65 -27.07
CA LYS A 3 -26.13 30.58 -26.71
C LYS A 3 -24.82 31.05 -26.04
N THR A 4 -24.70 32.32 -25.67
CA THR A 4 -23.43 32.90 -25.18
C THR A 4 -23.45 33.24 -23.67
N PHE A 5 -24.57 33.03 -22.96
CA PHE A 5 -24.67 33.42 -21.52
C PHE A 5 -24.47 32.27 -20.51
N ILE A 6 -24.40 31.00 -20.95
CA ILE A 6 -24.27 29.87 -20.01
C ILE A 6 -22.79 29.54 -19.70
N LEU A 7 -21.86 29.88 -20.58
CA LEU A 7 -20.42 29.64 -20.32
C LEU A 7 -19.79 30.62 -19.30
N ALA A 8 -20.35 31.80 -19.12
CA ALA A 8 -19.83 32.78 -18.19
C ALA A 8 -20.16 32.49 -16.70
N ALA A 9 -21.27 31.80 -16.45
CA ALA A 9 -21.70 31.46 -15.08
C ALA A 9 -20.93 30.29 -14.47
N VAL A 10 -20.47 29.35 -15.30
CA VAL A 10 -19.65 28.20 -14.82
C VAL A 10 -18.21 28.63 -14.50
N ALA A 11 -17.66 29.57 -15.27
CA ALA A 11 -16.33 30.10 -15.01
C ALA A 11 -16.25 30.97 -13.74
N LEU A 12 -17.35 31.61 -13.35
CA LEU A 12 -17.41 32.42 -12.13
C LEU A 12 -17.54 31.60 -10.84
N LEU A 13 -18.16 30.41 -10.91
CA LEU A 13 -18.25 29.49 -9.77
C LEU A 13 -16.93 28.75 -9.49
N SER A 14 -16.15 28.46 -10.53
CA SER A 14 -14.81 27.87 -10.36
C SER A 14 -13.78 28.89 -9.82
N ALA A 15 -13.90 30.16 -10.18
CA ALA A 15 -13.02 31.22 -9.65
C ALA A 15 -13.33 31.57 -8.18
N ALA A 16 -14.58 31.45 -7.73
CA ALA A 16 -14.96 31.70 -6.34
C ALA A 16 -14.49 30.55 -5.41
N SER A 17 -14.43 29.32 -5.90
CA SER A 17 -13.90 28.16 -5.14
C SER A 17 -12.38 28.26 -4.96
N CYS A 18 -11.64 28.73 -5.97
CA CYS A 18 -10.18 28.92 -5.86
C CYS A 18 -9.76 30.02 -4.86
N ASN A 19 -10.60 31.04 -4.65
CA ASN A 19 -10.23 32.15 -3.76
C ASN A 19 -10.47 31.87 -2.27
N GLN A 20 -11.27 30.87 -1.90
CA GLN A 20 -11.46 30.47 -0.50
C GLN A 20 -10.40 29.47 -0.04
N THR A 21 -9.93 28.57 -0.91
CA THR A 21 -8.90 27.57 -0.59
C THR A 21 -7.52 28.22 -0.39
N SER A 22 -7.23 29.37 -1.00
CA SER A 22 -5.94 30.05 -0.86
C SER A 22 -5.72 30.72 0.51
N LYS A 23 -6.74 30.81 1.35
CA LYS A 23 -6.66 31.46 2.69
C LYS A 23 -6.53 30.48 3.85
N SER A 24 -6.84 29.20 3.65
CA SER A 24 -6.70 28.19 4.71
C SER A 24 -5.23 27.79 4.91
N PRO A 25 -4.75 27.68 6.15
CA PRO A 25 -3.43 27.14 6.44
C PRO A 25 -3.29 25.65 6.03
N PHE A 26 -4.41 24.96 5.79
CA PHE A 26 -4.45 23.56 5.36
C PHE A 26 -4.45 23.39 3.84
N ALA A 27 -4.57 24.48 3.05
CA ALA A 27 -4.65 24.39 1.59
C ALA A 27 -3.46 23.61 1.00
N ARG A 28 -2.25 23.85 1.51
CA ARG A 28 -1.04 23.16 1.10
C ARG A 28 -1.09 21.67 1.44
N ARG A 29 -1.48 21.30 2.68
CA ARG A 29 -1.55 19.92 3.14
C ARG A 29 -2.58 19.11 2.35
N VAL A 30 -3.71 19.71 1.97
CA VAL A 30 -4.71 19.08 1.10
C VAL A 30 -4.17 18.91 -0.32
N ALA A 31 -3.38 19.88 -0.82
CA ALA A 31 -2.75 19.82 -2.14
C ALA A 31 -1.65 18.76 -2.24
N ASP A 32 -1.07 18.33 -1.10
CA ASP A 32 -0.16 17.18 -1.06
C ASP A 32 -0.84 15.85 -1.47
N TYR A 33 -2.18 15.84 -1.63
CA TYR A 33 -2.96 14.71 -2.13
C TYR A 33 -3.70 15.12 -3.42
N ALA A 34 -3.10 14.82 -4.58
CA ALA A 34 -3.70 15.13 -5.87
C ALA A 34 -5.07 14.47 -6.03
N VAL A 35 -6.04 15.22 -6.54
CA VAL A 35 -7.37 14.67 -6.81
C VAL A 35 -7.33 13.84 -8.08
N VAL A 36 -7.69 12.57 -7.98
CA VAL A 36 -7.84 11.66 -9.10
C VAL A 36 -9.32 11.29 -9.22
N GLU A 37 -9.92 11.64 -10.33
CA GLU A 37 -11.26 11.18 -10.66
C GLU A 37 -11.20 9.71 -11.06
N ILE A 38 -11.89 8.84 -10.31
CA ILE A 38 -12.08 7.45 -10.73
C ILE A 38 -13.19 7.46 -11.76
N PRO A 39 -12.92 7.13 -13.04
CA PRO A 39 -13.92 7.13 -14.07
C PRO A 39 -14.99 6.09 -13.78
N ALA A 40 -16.19 6.28 -14.35
CA ALA A 40 -17.19 5.22 -14.34
C ALA A 40 -16.57 3.96 -14.96
N PRO A 41 -16.65 2.81 -14.29
CA PRO A 41 -16.04 1.58 -14.79
C PRO A 41 -16.72 1.15 -16.11
N ASP A 42 -15.93 0.57 -17.02
CA ASP A 42 -16.51 -0.09 -18.20
C ASP A 42 -17.21 -1.37 -17.78
N LEU A 43 -18.52 -1.31 -17.68
CA LEU A 43 -19.41 -2.42 -17.32
C LEU A 43 -19.99 -3.13 -18.54
N SER A 44 -19.51 -2.87 -19.76
CA SER A 44 -20.06 -3.46 -21.00
C SER A 44 -19.97 -4.99 -21.02
N GLY A 45 -18.98 -5.56 -20.31
CA GLY A 45 -18.83 -7.01 -20.15
C GLY A 45 -19.47 -7.59 -18.88
N ILE A 46 -20.21 -6.78 -18.11
CA ILE A 46 -20.86 -7.17 -16.85
C ILE A 46 -22.35 -7.31 -17.07
N SER A 47 -22.94 -8.44 -16.69
CA SER A 47 -24.38 -8.68 -16.75
C SER A 47 -25.15 -7.73 -15.80
N ASP A 48 -26.47 -7.58 -16.01
CA ASP A 48 -27.28 -6.75 -15.12
C ASP A 48 -27.27 -7.24 -13.68
N ASN A 49 -27.30 -8.56 -13.46
CA ASN A 49 -27.07 -9.15 -12.13
C ASN A 49 -25.69 -8.76 -11.56
N GLY A 50 -24.65 -8.75 -12.39
CA GLY A 50 -23.32 -8.32 -11.98
C GLY A 50 -23.27 -6.84 -11.58
N LYS A 51 -24.01 -5.97 -12.27
CA LYS A 51 -24.12 -4.55 -11.90
C LYS A 51 -24.83 -4.38 -10.55
N GLU A 52 -25.85 -5.19 -10.29
CA GLU A 52 -26.54 -5.20 -8.99
C GLU A 52 -25.60 -5.68 -7.86
N VAL A 53 -24.83 -6.74 -8.09
CA VAL A 53 -23.77 -7.19 -7.16
C VAL A 53 -22.75 -6.10 -6.90
N LEU A 54 -22.33 -5.34 -7.93
CA LEU A 54 -21.40 -4.23 -7.78
C LEU A 54 -21.97 -3.10 -6.89
N ASN A 55 -23.26 -2.81 -7.00
CA ASN A 55 -23.93 -1.84 -6.13
C ASN A 55 -23.94 -2.32 -4.67
N LEU A 56 -24.15 -3.62 -4.43
CA LEU A 56 -24.06 -4.19 -3.08
C LEU A 56 -22.64 -4.10 -2.52
N TYR A 57 -21.61 -4.33 -3.35
CA TYR A 57 -20.21 -4.15 -2.93
C TYR A 57 -19.91 -2.71 -2.50
N ARG A 58 -20.53 -1.74 -3.15
CA ARG A 58 -20.40 -0.34 -2.74
C ARG A 58 -21.03 -0.11 -1.36
N PHE A 59 -22.24 -0.61 -1.09
CA PHE A 59 -22.86 -0.47 0.23
C PHE A 59 -22.04 -1.17 1.33
N ILE A 60 -21.44 -2.33 1.03
CA ILE A 60 -20.48 -3.00 1.92
C ILE A 60 -19.30 -2.09 2.23
N ALA A 61 -18.72 -1.45 1.20
CA ALA A 61 -17.59 -0.56 1.37
C ALA A 61 -17.95 0.69 2.20
N ASP A 62 -19.15 1.24 2.03
CA ASP A 62 -19.62 2.38 2.84
C ASP A 62 -19.75 2.01 4.34
N GLU A 63 -20.24 0.81 4.68
CA GLU A 63 -20.30 0.33 6.08
C GLU A 63 -18.88 0.07 6.64
N ILE A 64 -17.95 -0.44 5.85
CA ILE A 64 -16.54 -0.59 6.22
C ILE A 64 -15.88 0.78 6.50
N ASP A 65 -16.21 1.80 5.71
CA ASP A 65 -15.74 3.16 5.96
C ASP A 65 -16.21 3.70 7.32
N ALA A 66 -17.46 3.41 7.68
CA ALA A 66 -18.02 3.77 8.99
C ALA A 66 -17.30 3.04 10.13
N ILE A 67 -17.13 1.71 10.05
CA ILE A 67 -16.37 0.93 11.04
C ILE A 67 -14.96 1.50 11.22
N TYR A 68 -14.28 1.83 10.12
CA TYR A 68 -12.91 2.32 10.21
C TYR A 68 -12.81 3.70 10.88
N TRP A 69 -13.78 4.59 10.67
CA TRP A 69 -13.88 5.84 11.42
C TRP A 69 -13.99 5.57 12.94
N GLU A 70 -14.85 4.65 13.34
CA GLU A 70 -14.99 4.26 14.74
C GLU A 70 -13.71 3.63 15.30
N GLN A 71 -13.07 2.76 14.50
CA GLN A 71 -11.86 2.04 14.88
C GLN A 71 -10.64 2.94 15.02
N TYR A 72 -10.50 3.95 14.13
CA TYR A 72 -9.32 4.79 14.11
C TYR A 72 -9.44 6.05 14.97
N PHE A 73 -10.59 6.71 14.94
CA PHE A 73 -10.84 7.96 15.66
C PHE A 73 -12.01 7.84 16.64
N GLY A 74 -13.15 7.38 16.20
CA GLY A 74 -14.44 7.38 16.91
C GLY A 74 -15.53 8.00 16.04
N ASN A 75 -16.39 8.81 16.67
CA ASN A 75 -17.47 9.44 15.93
C ASN A 75 -16.95 10.56 15.02
N LYS A 76 -17.08 10.34 13.73
CA LYS A 76 -16.68 11.31 12.68
C LYS A 76 -17.36 12.67 12.84
N GLN A 77 -18.65 12.67 13.24
CA GLN A 77 -19.42 13.92 13.35
C GLN A 77 -18.88 14.81 14.46
N ASP A 78 -18.48 14.23 15.59
CA ASP A 78 -17.91 15.00 16.71
C ASP A 78 -16.67 15.79 16.26
N LEU A 79 -15.73 15.12 15.53
CA LEU A 79 -14.57 15.80 14.97
C LEU A 79 -14.97 16.91 13.98
N PHE A 80 -15.99 16.66 13.17
CA PHE A 80 -16.39 17.64 12.14
C PHE A 80 -17.14 18.83 12.73
N ASP A 81 -17.75 18.68 13.90
CA ASP A 81 -18.37 19.79 14.62
C ASP A 81 -17.31 20.69 15.26
N ASP A 82 -16.19 20.13 15.71
CA ASP A 82 -15.04 20.89 16.24
C ASP A 82 -14.27 21.67 15.17
N ILE A 83 -14.33 21.26 13.91
CA ILE A 83 -13.60 21.91 12.82
C ILE A 83 -14.52 22.87 12.06
N THR A 84 -14.17 24.15 12.03
CA THR A 84 -14.93 25.19 11.29
C THR A 84 -14.43 25.40 9.85
N ASP A 85 -13.12 25.21 9.59
CA ASP A 85 -12.52 25.39 8.27
C ASP A 85 -12.84 24.18 7.34
N PRO A 86 -13.53 24.39 6.21
CA PRO A 86 -13.87 23.31 5.29
C PRO A 86 -12.65 22.63 4.65
N VAL A 87 -11.52 23.34 4.51
CA VAL A 87 -10.27 22.76 3.99
C VAL A 87 -9.63 21.86 5.05
N GLN A 88 -9.67 22.27 6.33
CA GLN A 88 -9.23 21.43 7.43
C GLN A 88 -10.12 20.17 7.57
N LYS A 89 -11.47 20.30 7.38
CA LYS A 89 -12.35 19.13 7.30
C LYS A 89 -11.95 18.17 6.19
N THR A 90 -11.60 18.70 5.03
CA THR A 90 -11.08 17.86 3.91
C THR A 90 -9.80 17.14 4.32
N TYR A 91 -8.89 17.82 5.02
CA TYR A 91 -7.67 17.20 5.51
C TYR A 91 -7.94 16.13 6.58
N ALA A 92 -8.89 16.37 7.49
CA ALA A 92 -9.36 15.39 8.46
C ALA A 92 -10.00 14.15 7.78
N GLN A 93 -10.76 14.37 6.71
CA GLN A 93 -11.32 13.28 5.89
C GLN A 93 -10.24 12.41 5.24
N ILE A 94 -9.18 13.01 4.69
CA ILE A 94 -8.05 12.29 4.10
C ILE A 94 -7.35 11.42 5.15
N ASN A 95 -7.22 11.93 6.37
CA ASN A 95 -6.48 11.28 7.46
C ASN A 95 -7.37 10.37 8.35
N TYR A 96 -8.69 10.41 8.20
CA TYR A 96 -9.68 9.73 9.06
C TYR A 96 -9.56 10.10 10.55
N GLY A 97 -9.18 11.34 10.83
CA GLY A 97 -9.01 11.81 12.20
C GLY A 97 -8.30 13.16 12.27
N PRO A 98 -7.99 13.63 13.48
CA PRO A 98 -7.30 14.91 13.70
C PRO A 98 -5.78 14.83 13.53
N TRP A 99 -5.24 13.67 13.13
CA TRP A 99 -3.80 13.42 13.05
C TRP A 99 -3.30 13.31 11.61
N ASP A 100 -2.20 13.97 11.32
CA ASP A 100 -1.43 13.74 10.10
C ASP A 100 -0.84 12.34 10.13
N ARG A 101 -1.18 11.50 9.17
CA ARG A 101 -0.81 10.08 9.16
C ARG A 101 0.68 9.82 8.95
N LEU A 102 1.42 10.78 8.39
CA LEU A 102 2.86 10.64 8.18
C LEU A 102 3.66 10.98 9.44
N SER A 103 3.17 11.92 10.24
CA SER A 103 3.89 12.40 11.43
C SER A 103 3.26 11.99 12.77
N GLY A 104 2.01 11.53 12.77
CA GLY A 104 1.22 11.26 13.98
C GLY A 104 0.81 12.52 14.75
N LYS A 105 1.18 13.72 14.24
CA LYS A 105 0.90 14.99 14.91
C LYS A 105 -0.54 15.43 14.73
N SER A 106 -1.14 15.92 15.82
CA SER A 106 -2.43 16.57 15.73
C SER A 106 -2.33 17.86 14.93
N PHE A 107 -3.38 18.12 14.14
CA PHE A 107 -3.58 19.38 13.41
C PHE A 107 -4.91 20.05 13.78
N VAL A 108 -5.62 19.52 14.77
CA VAL A 108 -6.83 20.10 15.34
C VAL A 108 -6.53 20.53 16.77
N GLU A 109 -6.93 21.76 17.13
CA GLU A 109 -6.74 22.29 18.46
C GLU A 109 -7.42 21.40 19.51
N ASP A 110 -6.88 21.31 20.70
CA ASP A 110 -7.30 20.49 21.83
C ASP A 110 -7.16 18.95 21.64
N TYR A 111 -6.71 18.47 20.48
CA TYR A 111 -6.41 17.05 20.30
C TYR A 111 -4.91 16.79 20.52
N LEU A 112 -4.59 15.81 21.37
CA LEU A 112 -3.22 15.34 21.57
C LEU A 112 -2.72 14.59 20.32
N ASP A 113 -1.40 14.48 20.18
CA ASP A 113 -0.77 13.65 19.14
C ASP A 113 -1.24 12.20 19.24
N ARG A 114 -1.32 11.51 18.08
CA ARG A 114 -1.74 10.12 18.03
C ARG A 114 -0.79 9.24 18.84
N ARG A 115 -1.34 8.43 19.73
CA ARG A 115 -0.55 7.43 20.45
C ARG A 115 -0.43 6.13 19.68
N PRO A 116 0.69 5.39 19.83
CA PRO A 116 0.78 4.02 19.37
C PRO A 116 -0.38 3.18 19.91
N GLY A 117 -0.94 2.32 19.08
CA GLY A 117 -2.10 1.49 19.44
C GLY A 117 -3.45 2.20 19.43
N ALA A 118 -3.48 3.53 19.32
CA ALA A 118 -4.70 4.35 19.18
C ALA A 118 -5.92 3.78 19.94
N ARG A 119 -7.02 3.46 19.22
CA ARG A 119 -8.25 2.94 19.83
C ARG A 119 -8.32 1.41 19.97
N PHE A 120 -7.26 0.69 19.62
CA PHE A 120 -7.19 -0.75 19.85
C PHE A 120 -6.99 -1.10 21.32
N TYR A 121 -6.40 -0.20 22.10
CA TYR A 121 -6.06 -0.40 23.52
C TYR A 121 -6.52 0.77 24.37
N PRO A 122 -6.78 0.56 25.69
CA PRO A 122 -7.06 1.64 26.61
C PRO A 122 -5.91 2.65 26.66
N PHE A 123 -6.27 3.92 26.75
CA PHE A 123 -5.31 5.03 26.77
C PHE A 123 -4.29 4.95 27.91
N ASP A 124 -4.71 4.43 29.06
CA ASP A 124 -3.94 4.33 30.29
C ASP A 124 -3.26 2.97 30.49
N MET A 125 -3.45 2.03 29.55
CA MET A 125 -2.85 0.69 29.61
C MET A 125 -1.31 0.76 29.59
N THR A 126 -0.68 0.03 30.47
CA THR A 126 0.78 -0.17 30.47
C THR A 126 1.15 -1.51 29.85
N MET A 127 2.37 -1.63 29.35
CA MET A 127 2.85 -2.89 28.81
C MET A 127 3.01 -3.97 29.89
N ASP A 128 3.37 -3.60 31.12
CA ASP A 128 3.48 -4.54 32.25
C ASP A 128 2.10 -5.10 32.62
N GLU A 129 1.06 -4.24 32.61
CA GLU A 129 -0.32 -4.66 32.81
C GLU A 129 -0.76 -5.64 31.73
N PHE A 130 -0.59 -5.28 30.45
CA PHE A 130 -0.93 -6.14 29.32
C PHE A 130 -0.20 -7.49 29.36
N ASN A 131 1.09 -7.49 29.65
CA ASN A 131 1.91 -8.71 29.68
C ASN A 131 1.50 -9.65 30.83
N SER A 132 1.19 -9.08 32.00
CA SER A 132 0.81 -9.85 33.19
C SER A 132 -0.65 -10.32 33.17
N TRP A 133 -1.50 -9.76 32.30
CA TRP A 133 -2.87 -10.17 32.16
C TRP A 133 -3.02 -11.49 31.41
N ASP A 134 -3.70 -12.46 32.04
CA ASP A 134 -3.93 -13.81 31.50
C ASP A 134 -5.28 -13.88 30.80
N ASP A 135 -5.27 -13.58 29.49
CA ASP A 135 -6.44 -13.65 28.63
C ASP A 135 -6.03 -14.29 27.29
N PRO A 136 -6.71 -15.38 26.86
CA PRO A 136 -6.33 -16.12 25.65
C PRO A 136 -6.52 -15.29 24.37
N ASP A 137 -7.44 -14.31 24.39
CA ASP A 137 -7.86 -13.54 23.23
C ASP A 137 -7.11 -12.20 23.09
N LYS A 138 -6.30 -11.82 24.10
CA LYS A 138 -5.59 -10.53 24.09
C LYS A 138 -4.69 -10.33 22.87
N ASN A 139 -4.12 -11.41 22.34
CA ASN A 139 -3.24 -11.41 21.17
C ASN A 139 -3.98 -11.70 19.85
N SER A 140 -5.31 -11.87 19.88
CA SER A 140 -6.06 -12.02 18.64
C SER A 140 -5.97 -10.75 17.78
N PRO A 141 -5.77 -10.87 16.45
CA PRO A 141 -5.81 -9.74 15.53
C PRO A 141 -7.17 -9.03 15.48
N TYR A 142 -8.21 -9.69 15.98
CA TYR A 142 -9.61 -9.32 15.80
C TYR A 142 -10.31 -9.00 17.12
N THR A 143 -9.54 -8.60 18.14
CA THR A 143 -10.08 -8.11 19.41
C THR A 143 -9.60 -6.70 19.71
N LEU A 144 -10.42 -5.93 20.40
CA LEU A 144 -10.05 -4.68 21.07
C LEU A 144 -9.77 -4.98 22.53
N ILE A 145 -8.82 -4.26 23.11
CA ILE A 145 -8.62 -4.29 24.56
C ILE A 145 -9.38 -3.10 25.15
N ARG A 146 -10.18 -3.37 26.19
CA ARG A 146 -11.03 -2.38 26.84
C ARG A 146 -10.82 -2.41 28.35
N ARG A 147 -11.38 -1.43 29.05
CA ARG A 147 -11.53 -1.44 30.50
C ARG A 147 -12.92 -1.97 30.87
N ALA A 148 -12.99 -3.06 31.61
CA ALA A 148 -14.20 -3.51 32.24
C ALA A 148 -14.68 -2.52 33.31
N ALA A 149 -15.90 -2.69 33.83
CA ALA A 149 -16.49 -1.79 34.80
C ALA A 149 -15.72 -1.70 36.15
N ASP A 150 -14.94 -2.75 36.48
CA ASP A 150 -14.07 -2.81 37.66
C ASP A 150 -12.66 -2.24 37.40
N GLY A 151 -12.38 -1.80 36.17
CA GLY A 151 -11.12 -1.24 35.76
C GLY A 151 -10.09 -2.28 35.24
N SER A 152 -10.40 -3.57 35.29
CA SER A 152 -9.56 -4.62 34.69
C SER A 152 -9.57 -4.55 33.16
N LEU A 153 -8.59 -5.21 32.51
CA LEU A 153 -8.60 -5.37 31.06
C LEU A 153 -9.59 -6.46 30.66
N GLU A 154 -10.23 -6.26 29.50
CA GLU A 154 -11.06 -7.26 28.83
C GLU A 154 -10.82 -7.24 27.32
N SER A 155 -10.90 -8.41 26.66
CA SER A 155 -10.90 -8.55 25.22
C SER A 155 -12.32 -8.48 24.68
N VAL A 156 -12.56 -7.57 23.73
CA VAL A 156 -13.85 -7.44 23.03
C VAL A 156 -13.64 -7.81 21.59
N TRP A 157 -14.34 -8.83 21.11
CA TRP A 157 -14.26 -9.27 19.72
C TRP A 157 -14.82 -8.23 18.76
N TYR A 158 -14.27 -8.15 17.56
CA TYR A 158 -14.73 -7.20 16.53
C TYR A 158 -16.18 -7.46 16.13
N HIS A 159 -16.60 -8.73 16.04
CA HIS A 159 -17.99 -9.06 15.70
C HIS A 159 -19.00 -8.59 16.77
N ASP A 160 -18.57 -8.39 18.00
CA ASP A 160 -19.42 -7.81 19.05
C ASP A 160 -19.38 -6.28 19.04
N GLU A 161 -18.17 -5.68 18.96
CA GLU A 161 -18.00 -4.22 18.98
C GLU A 161 -18.66 -3.55 17.79
N TYR A 162 -18.50 -4.11 16.57
CA TYR A 162 -19.02 -3.53 15.33
C TYR A 162 -20.25 -4.23 14.79
N LYS A 163 -20.98 -4.94 15.65
CA LYS A 163 -22.08 -5.84 15.30
C LYS A 163 -23.09 -5.25 14.33
N ASP A 164 -23.55 -4.02 14.57
CA ASP A 164 -24.60 -3.39 13.77
C ASP A 164 -24.17 -3.16 12.31
N HIS A 165 -22.91 -2.78 12.09
CA HIS A 165 -22.32 -2.63 10.77
C HIS A 165 -22.04 -4.00 10.12
N LEU A 166 -21.46 -4.93 10.87
CA LEU A 166 -21.11 -6.26 10.37
C LEU A 166 -22.33 -7.07 9.98
N ASP A 167 -23.43 -6.95 10.70
CA ASP A 167 -24.71 -7.59 10.33
C ASP A 167 -25.27 -7.03 9.01
N LYS A 168 -25.20 -5.72 8.78
CA LYS A 168 -25.59 -5.11 7.50
C LYS A 168 -24.70 -5.61 6.36
N ILE A 169 -23.37 -5.59 6.55
CA ILE A 169 -22.40 -6.09 5.56
C ILE A 169 -22.69 -7.54 5.21
N ALA A 170 -22.89 -8.39 6.22
CA ALA A 170 -23.17 -9.80 6.01
C ALA A 170 -24.52 -10.02 5.27
N ASN A 171 -25.53 -9.18 5.51
CA ASN A 171 -26.79 -9.21 4.76
C ASN A 171 -26.57 -8.80 3.29
N TYR A 172 -25.77 -7.76 3.00
CA TYR A 172 -25.43 -7.36 1.63
C TYR A 172 -24.62 -8.46 0.91
N LEU A 173 -23.66 -9.11 1.60
CA LEU A 173 -22.90 -10.24 1.06
C LEU A 173 -23.83 -11.41 0.71
N THR A 174 -24.78 -11.74 1.57
CA THR A 174 -25.78 -12.79 1.33
C THR A 174 -26.67 -12.44 0.13
N ALA A 175 -27.15 -11.21 0.06
CA ALA A 175 -27.94 -10.73 -1.10
C ALA A 175 -27.14 -10.82 -2.40
N ALA A 176 -25.88 -10.41 -2.40
CA ALA A 176 -24.99 -10.55 -3.55
C ALA A 176 -24.75 -12.02 -3.95
N ALA A 177 -24.64 -12.92 -2.96
CA ALA A 177 -24.51 -14.36 -3.16
C ALA A 177 -25.76 -15.00 -3.79
N ASP A 178 -26.94 -14.44 -3.55
CA ASP A 178 -28.19 -14.93 -4.15
C ASP A 178 -28.39 -14.46 -5.59
N ILE A 179 -27.82 -13.31 -5.93
CA ILE A 179 -27.90 -12.72 -7.28
C ILE A 179 -26.83 -13.30 -8.22
N THR A 180 -25.62 -13.59 -7.69
CA THR A 180 -24.52 -14.06 -8.54
C THR A 180 -24.78 -15.45 -9.12
N ILE A 181 -24.43 -15.61 -10.41
CA ILE A 181 -24.51 -16.91 -11.11
C ILE A 181 -23.19 -17.72 -11.02
N LYS A 182 -22.15 -17.14 -10.42
CA LYS A 182 -20.82 -17.76 -10.29
C LYS A 182 -20.72 -18.53 -8.97
N PRO A 183 -20.60 -19.87 -9.00
CA PRO A 183 -20.55 -20.67 -7.76
C PRO A 183 -19.38 -20.33 -6.83
N SER A 184 -18.20 -20.04 -7.40
CA SER A 184 -17.02 -19.64 -6.63
C SER A 184 -17.23 -18.31 -5.89
N VAL A 185 -17.82 -17.31 -6.56
CA VAL A 185 -18.19 -16.02 -5.96
C VAL A 185 -19.23 -16.22 -4.86
N LYS A 186 -20.28 -17.02 -5.11
CA LYS A 186 -21.29 -17.32 -4.11
C LYS A 186 -20.67 -17.96 -2.86
N LYS A 187 -19.80 -18.95 -3.04
CA LYS A 187 -19.08 -19.61 -1.93
C LYS A 187 -18.29 -18.60 -1.11
N TYR A 188 -17.53 -17.72 -1.78
CA TYR A 188 -16.74 -16.68 -1.09
C TYR A 188 -17.63 -15.72 -0.30
N LEU A 189 -18.68 -15.17 -0.94
CA LEU A 189 -19.55 -14.17 -0.31
C LEU A 189 -20.25 -14.71 0.95
N LEU A 190 -20.75 -15.95 0.91
CA LEU A 190 -21.37 -16.59 2.06
C LEU A 190 -20.34 -16.86 3.17
N ALA A 191 -19.18 -17.44 2.83
CA ALA A 191 -18.11 -17.65 3.80
C ALA A 191 -17.62 -16.34 4.44
N LYS A 192 -17.56 -15.25 3.67
CA LYS A 192 -17.17 -13.93 4.17
C LYS A 192 -18.24 -13.34 5.10
N ALA A 193 -19.52 -13.56 4.81
CA ALA A 193 -20.60 -13.13 5.69
C ALA A 193 -20.53 -13.83 7.06
N ASP A 194 -20.23 -15.14 7.06
CA ASP A 194 -20.05 -15.91 8.30
C ASP A 194 -18.77 -15.49 9.04
N ALA A 195 -17.67 -15.23 8.31
CA ALA A 195 -16.40 -14.79 8.88
C ALA A 195 -16.54 -13.45 9.61
N LEU A 196 -17.27 -12.49 9.05
CA LEU A 196 -17.49 -11.18 9.67
C LEU A 196 -18.36 -11.24 10.95
N ARG A 197 -19.18 -12.30 11.10
CA ARG A 197 -20.00 -12.53 12.29
C ARG A 197 -19.30 -13.36 13.38
N SER A 198 -18.13 -13.92 13.08
CA SER A 198 -17.45 -14.86 13.99
C SER A 198 -15.97 -14.54 14.21
N ASP A 199 -15.42 -13.58 13.49
CA ASP A 199 -13.98 -13.27 13.39
C ASP A 199 -13.09 -14.47 13.00
N ASN A 200 -13.68 -15.51 12.38
CA ASN A 200 -12.96 -16.65 11.83
C ASN A 200 -12.84 -16.52 10.31
N TYR A 201 -11.70 -16.09 9.82
CA TYR A 201 -11.51 -15.71 8.42
C TYR A 201 -10.90 -16.82 7.54
N TYR A 202 -10.46 -17.97 8.09
CA TYR A 202 -9.76 -19.01 7.34
C TYR A 202 -10.55 -19.50 6.13
N GLU A 203 -11.79 -19.99 6.33
CA GLU A 203 -12.62 -20.54 5.25
C GLU A 203 -12.95 -19.48 4.18
N SER A 204 -13.18 -18.24 4.58
CA SER A 204 -13.44 -17.16 3.64
C SER A 204 -12.21 -16.77 2.82
N ALA A 205 -11.02 -16.84 3.40
CA ALA A 205 -9.76 -16.61 2.71
C ALA A 205 -9.46 -17.72 1.70
N MET A 206 -9.69 -18.98 2.09
CA MET A 206 -9.58 -20.14 1.19
C MET A 206 -10.55 -20.02 0.01
N ALA A 207 -11.82 -19.69 0.27
CA ALA A 207 -12.81 -19.50 -0.78
C ALA A 207 -12.47 -18.33 -1.72
N TRP A 208 -11.88 -17.27 -1.20
CA TRP A 208 -11.41 -16.13 -2.01
C TRP A 208 -10.25 -16.52 -2.92
N LEU A 209 -9.28 -17.31 -2.43
CA LEU A 209 -8.17 -17.81 -3.25
C LEU A 209 -8.63 -18.77 -4.33
N ASP A 210 -9.75 -19.48 -4.12
CA ASP A 210 -10.36 -20.37 -5.12
C ASP A 210 -11.18 -19.60 -6.18
N MET A 211 -11.47 -18.30 -5.96
CA MET A 211 -12.28 -17.48 -6.86
C MET A 211 -11.43 -16.87 -7.98
N ASP A 212 -11.27 -17.58 -9.09
CA ASP A 212 -10.45 -17.16 -10.24
C ASP A 212 -11.27 -16.72 -11.47
N ASP A 213 -12.52 -17.14 -11.58
CA ASP A 213 -13.41 -16.94 -12.73
C ASP A 213 -14.26 -15.65 -12.69
N SER A 214 -14.08 -14.81 -11.67
CA SER A 214 -14.82 -13.55 -11.52
C SER A 214 -14.10 -12.37 -12.19
N LYS A 215 -14.87 -11.54 -12.91
CA LYS A 215 -14.40 -10.24 -13.40
C LYS A 215 -14.40 -9.15 -12.33
N MET A 216 -15.20 -9.33 -11.29
CA MET A 216 -15.28 -8.41 -10.16
C MET A 216 -14.69 -9.08 -8.93
N ASP A 217 -13.97 -8.34 -8.13
CA ASP A 217 -13.46 -8.80 -6.85
C ASP A 217 -13.84 -7.83 -5.73
N LEU A 218 -14.09 -8.36 -4.56
CA LEU A 218 -14.31 -7.63 -3.33
C LEU A 218 -13.31 -8.12 -2.29
N VAL A 219 -12.33 -7.30 -1.97
CA VAL A 219 -11.49 -7.51 -0.79
C VAL A 219 -12.14 -6.75 0.36
N VAL A 220 -12.51 -7.43 1.43
CA VAL A 220 -13.21 -6.83 2.57
C VAL A 220 -12.86 -7.53 3.87
N GLY A 221 -12.61 -6.75 4.92
CA GLY A 221 -12.38 -7.24 6.27
C GLY A 221 -11.23 -6.53 7.00
N PRO A 222 -10.89 -7.01 8.21
CA PRO A 222 -9.78 -6.48 8.99
C PRO A 222 -8.46 -7.10 8.50
N ASN A 223 -7.79 -6.44 7.53
CA ASN A 223 -6.59 -6.99 6.89
C ASN A 223 -5.30 -6.27 7.29
N GLU A 224 -5.34 -4.98 7.62
CA GLU A 224 -4.15 -4.14 7.72
C GLU A 224 -3.71 -3.89 9.17
N ALA A 225 -2.44 -4.15 9.51
CA ALA A 225 -1.90 -4.01 10.87
C ALA A 225 -1.15 -2.70 11.13
N ALA A 226 -0.87 -1.88 10.12
CA ALA A 226 0.00 -0.69 10.26
C ALA A 226 -0.55 0.39 11.21
N ASP A 227 -1.84 0.36 11.56
CA ASP A 227 -2.42 1.31 12.51
C ASP A 227 -2.14 0.91 13.97
N ASP A 228 -1.89 -0.38 14.25
CA ASP A 228 -1.42 -0.85 15.57
C ASP A 228 0.10 -0.65 15.70
N GLN A 229 0.49 0.57 15.99
CA GLN A 229 1.90 0.93 16.20
C GLN A 229 2.42 0.55 17.60
N LEU A 230 1.59 -0.05 18.47
CA LEU A 230 1.99 -0.48 19.80
C LEU A 230 2.57 -1.91 19.78
N LEU A 231 1.80 -2.86 19.24
CA LEU A 231 2.16 -4.28 19.21
C LEU A 231 2.19 -4.89 17.81
N GLY A 232 1.63 -4.20 16.79
CA GLY A 232 1.54 -4.70 15.42
C GLY A 232 0.57 -5.87 15.22
N ILE A 233 -0.33 -6.12 16.18
CA ILE A 233 -1.22 -7.28 16.21
C ILE A 233 -2.58 -6.96 15.59
N LYS A 234 -3.22 -5.87 16.03
CA LYS A 234 -4.61 -5.57 15.71
C LYS A 234 -4.78 -5.12 14.25
N ARG A 235 -5.87 -5.57 13.63
CA ARG A 235 -6.15 -5.32 12.21
C ARG A 235 -7.22 -4.25 12.02
N SER A 236 -6.95 -3.33 11.08
CA SER A 236 -7.91 -2.31 10.63
C SER A 236 -8.79 -2.83 9.52
N TYR A 237 -10.07 -2.43 9.55
CA TYR A 237 -11.00 -2.72 8.47
C TYR A 237 -10.71 -1.92 7.22
N GLU A 238 -10.80 -2.61 6.08
CA GLU A 238 -10.66 -2.01 4.75
C GLU A 238 -11.52 -2.72 3.72
N ALA A 239 -11.81 -2.03 2.62
CA ALA A 239 -12.45 -2.64 1.47
C ALA A 239 -11.90 -2.08 0.15
N PHE A 240 -11.79 -2.96 -0.84
CA PHE A 240 -11.49 -2.66 -2.23
C PHE A 240 -12.53 -3.30 -3.12
N VAL A 241 -13.16 -2.51 -3.97
CA VAL A 241 -14.02 -3.00 -5.05
C VAL A 241 -13.23 -2.91 -6.34
N LEU A 242 -13.04 -4.04 -7.01
CA LEU A 242 -12.07 -4.19 -8.09
C LEU A 242 -12.71 -4.78 -9.35
N LEU A 243 -12.20 -4.36 -10.52
CA LEU A 243 -12.45 -5.01 -11.82
C LEU A 243 -11.16 -5.62 -12.34
N LYS A 244 -11.18 -6.90 -12.62
CA LYS A 244 -10.03 -7.66 -13.13
C LYS A 244 -9.75 -7.31 -14.58
N ASN A 245 -8.51 -6.94 -14.88
CA ASN A 245 -8.00 -6.85 -16.23
C ASN A 245 -7.46 -8.21 -16.67
N GLU A 246 -8.29 -9.01 -17.36
CA GLU A 246 -7.94 -10.37 -17.75
C GLU A 246 -6.75 -10.41 -18.73
N ALA A 247 -6.68 -9.47 -19.68
CA ALA A 247 -5.60 -9.43 -20.66
C ALA A 247 -4.26 -9.17 -19.98
N ARG A 248 -4.19 -8.16 -19.10
CA ARG A 248 -2.99 -7.84 -18.34
C ARG A 248 -2.64 -8.96 -17.34
N THR A 249 -3.63 -9.57 -16.70
CA THR A 249 -3.41 -10.71 -15.80
C THR A 249 -2.76 -11.87 -16.53
N ASN A 250 -3.26 -12.23 -17.72
CA ASN A 250 -2.68 -13.30 -18.52
C ASN A 250 -1.25 -12.99 -18.99
N GLU A 251 -0.96 -11.74 -19.32
CA GLU A 251 0.40 -11.29 -19.63
C GLU A 251 1.33 -11.48 -18.42
N LEU A 252 0.93 -11.02 -17.24
CA LEU A 252 1.73 -11.15 -16.01
C LEU A 252 2.00 -12.61 -15.64
N MET A 253 1.02 -13.50 -15.79
CA MET A 253 1.14 -14.91 -15.45
C MET A 253 2.21 -15.64 -16.28
N GLN A 254 2.51 -15.18 -17.52
CA GLN A 254 3.59 -15.75 -18.34
C GLN A 254 4.96 -15.58 -17.68
N TYR A 255 5.15 -14.51 -16.91
CA TYR A 255 6.40 -14.21 -16.21
C TYR A 255 6.42 -14.82 -14.80
N VAL A 256 5.33 -14.69 -14.07
CA VAL A 256 5.25 -15.17 -12.68
C VAL A 256 5.34 -16.69 -12.59
N SER A 257 4.87 -17.44 -13.59
CA SER A 257 5.06 -18.89 -13.68
C SER A 257 6.54 -19.33 -13.67
N ARG A 258 7.45 -18.38 -13.89
CA ARG A 258 8.92 -18.60 -13.94
C ARG A 258 9.62 -18.18 -12.65
N ILE A 259 8.90 -17.97 -11.57
CA ILE A 259 9.45 -17.50 -10.29
C ILE A 259 10.61 -18.37 -9.78
N GLY A 260 10.57 -19.69 -10.05
CA GLY A 260 11.66 -20.60 -9.71
C GLY A 260 12.96 -20.33 -10.47
N GLU A 261 12.87 -19.86 -11.73
CA GLU A 261 14.04 -19.43 -12.51
C GLU A 261 14.59 -18.11 -11.94
N PHE A 262 13.70 -17.17 -11.57
CA PHE A 262 14.09 -15.90 -10.98
C PHE A 262 14.81 -16.09 -9.64
N GLN A 263 14.43 -17.09 -8.84
CA GLN A 263 15.14 -17.44 -7.61
C GLN A 263 16.59 -17.84 -7.90
N GLN A 264 16.84 -18.62 -8.95
CA GLN A 264 18.20 -19.05 -9.34
C GLN A 264 19.02 -17.89 -9.96
N ASP A 265 18.33 -16.92 -10.54
CA ASP A 265 18.93 -15.74 -11.15
C ASP A 265 19.40 -14.68 -10.16
N LEU A 266 18.98 -14.74 -8.90
CA LEU A 266 19.44 -13.81 -7.88
C LEU A 266 20.97 -13.84 -7.74
N PRO A 267 21.63 -12.69 -7.48
CA PRO A 267 23.07 -12.67 -7.22
C PRO A 267 23.44 -13.31 -5.88
N GLY A 268 24.71 -13.65 -5.71
CA GLY A 268 25.24 -14.20 -4.47
C GLY A 268 25.38 -15.73 -4.47
N ASP A 269 25.65 -16.29 -3.29
CA ASP A 269 25.95 -17.71 -3.12
C ASP A 269 24.73 -18.60 -3.44
N SER A 270 24.97 -19.74 -4.07
CA SER A 270 23.94 -20.72 -4.38
C SER A 270 23.23 -21.26 -3.14
N ALA A 271 23.91 -21.29 -1.99
CA ALA A 271 23.31 -21.68 -0.71
C ALA A 271 22.14 -20.78 -0.27
N TYR A 272 22.06 -19.54 -0.78
CA TYR A 272 20.99 -18.59 -0.48
C TYR A 272 19.81 -18.69 -1.46
N LYS A 273 19.86 -19.60 -2.42
CA LYS A 273 18.86 -19.80 -3.48
C LYS A 273 18.10 -21.12 -3.38
N THR A 274 18.32 -21.86 -2.30
CA THR A 274 17.71 -23.20 -2.09
C THR A 274 16.23 -23.17 -1.77
N PHE A 275 15.72 -22.02 -1.32
CA PHE A 275 14.30 -21.84 -1.09
C PHE A 275 13.53 -22.02 -2.40
N GLN A 276 12.44 -22.79 -2.35
CA GLN A 276 11.55 -23.01 -3.48
C GLN A 276 10.35 -22.07 -3.32
N PRO A 277 10.26 -21.00 -4.12
CA PRO A 277 9.06 -20.15 -4.09
C PRO A 277 7.83 -20.99 -4.40
N GLY A 278 6.79 -20.83 -3.59
CA GLY A 278 5.55 -21.60 -3.75
C GLY A 278 4.91 -21.35 -5.12
N ALA A 279 4.49 -22.45 -5.78
CA ALA A 279 3.77 -22.37 -7.05
C ALA A 279 2.36 -21.77 -6.94
N GLY A 280 1.90 -21.45 -5.71
CA GLY A 280 0.54 -21.00 -5.42
C GLY A 280 0.34 -19.48 -5.47
N SER A 281 1.37 -18.69 -5.69
CA SER A 281 1.21 -17.23 -5.76
C SER A 281 0.65 -16.81 -7.11
N ASN A 282 -0.62 -16.39 -7.11
CA ASN A 282 -1.28 -15.82 -8.29
C ASN A 282 -1.13 -14.30 -8.27
N ILE A 283 -0.89 -13.72 -9.46
CA ILE A 283 -0.86 -12.28 -9.65
C ILE A 283 -2.01 -11.85 -10.56
N PHE A 284 -2.73 -10.81 -10.14
CA PHE A 284 -3.83 -10.25 -10.90
C PHE A 284 -3.58 -8.76 -11.12
N SER A 285 -3.92 -8.27 -12.32
CA SER A 285 -4.06 -6.84 -12.57
C SER A 285 -5.54 -6.48 -12.49
N CYS A 286 -5.84 -5.46 -11.69
CA CYS A 286 -7.20 -4.97 -11.49
C CYS A 286 -7.25 -3.45 -11.59
N ASP A 287 -8.38 -2.93 -12.03
CA ASP A 287 -8.74 -1.54 -11.81
C ASP A 287 -9.52 -1.41 -10.50
N ALA A 288 -9.05 -0.54 -9.63
CA ALA A 288 -9.79 -0.20 -8.43
C ALA A 288 -10.91 0.77 -8.75
N ILE A 289 -12.14 0.40 -8.35
CA ILE A 289 -13.33 1.21 -8.54
C ILE A 289 -13.64 2.01 -7.27
N TYR A 290 -13.45 1.38 -6.11
CA TYR A 290 -13.76 1.99 -4.82
C TYR A 290 -12.82 1.51 -3.73
N TYR A 291 -12.41 2.45 -2.87
CA TYR A 291 -11.63 2.20 -1.66
C TYR A 291 -12.42 2.66 -0.44
N ALA A 292 -12.40 1.89 0.64
CA ALA A 292 -13.03 2.27 1.88
C ALA A 292 -12.20 1.89 3.10
N GLY A 293 -12.45 2.57 4.21
CA GLY A 293 -11.76 2.34 5.46
C GLY A 293 -10.26 2.63 5.36
N LYS A 294 -9.45 1.76 5.95
CA LYS A 294 -7.98 1.91 5.95
C LYS A 294 -7.39 2.07 4.54
N ALA A 295 -7.93 1.36 3.57
CA ALA A 295 -7.53 1.47 2.17
C ALA A 295 -7.63 2.90 1.63
N ASN A 296 -8.64 3.66 2.05
CA ASN A 296 -8.87 5.03 1.62
C ASN A 296 -8.15 6.08 2.49
N ALA A 297 -7.51 5.68 3.58
CA ALA A 297 -6.86 6.60 4.50
C ALA A 297 -5.43 6.99 4.06
N GLY A 298 -5.14 8.28 3.97
CA GLY A 298 -3.81 8.80 3.65
C GLY A 298 -3.26 8.29 2.32
N ILE A 299 -2.09 7.64 2.37
CA ILE A 299 -1.39 7.09 1.19
C ILE A 299 -2.15 5.90 0.62
N LYS A 300 -2.44 5.95 -0.69
CA LYS A 300 -3.13 4.86 -1.38
C LYS A 300 -2.17 3.74 -1.74
N VAL A 301 -2.54 2.51 -1.41
CA VAL A 301 -1.80 1.32 -1.86
C VAL A 301 -1.96 1.11 -3.36
N ILE A 302 -0.95 0.49 -3.98
CA ILE A 302 -0.89 0.21 -5.43
C ILE A 302 -0.83 -1.28 -5.72
N ALA A 303 -0.58 -2.08 -4.69
CA ALA A 303 -0.59 -3.53 -4.75
C ALA A 303 -1.08 -4.10 -3.40
N LEU A 304 -1.69 -5.27 -3.44
CA LEU A 304 -2.14 -6.03 -2.30
C LEU A 304 -1.53 -7.42 -2.37
N ASN A 305 -1.08 -7.96 -1.25
CA ASN A 305 -0.68 -9.36 -1.14
C ASN A 305 -1.42 -9.98 0.03
N LEU A 306 -2.43 -10.79 -0.25
CA LEU A 306 -3.39 -11.31 0.72
C LEU A 306 -3.62 -12.81 0.53
N PRO A 307 -4.11 -13.52 1.56
CA PRO A 307 -4.39 -13.07 2.92
C PRO A 307 -3.12 -12.96 3.78
N PHE A 308 -3.24 -12.32 4.94
CA PHE A 308 -2.16 -12.25 5.94
C PHE A 308 -2.16 -13.44 6.92
N ASP A 309 -3.15 -14.33 6.83
CA ASP A 309 -3.26 -15.52 7.67
C ASP A 309 -2.17 -16.54 7.33
N ASN A 310 -1.31 -16.85 8.29
CA ASN A 310 -0.16 -17.73 8.09
C ASN A 310 -0.57 -19.17 7.74
N ASP A 311 -1.69 -19.66 8.25
CA ASP A 311 -2.19 -21.00 7.96
C ASP A 311 -2.71 -21.08 6.52
N VAL A 312 -3.44 -20.05 6.08
CA VAL A 312 -3.88 -19.95 4.68
C VAL A 312 -2.68 -19.80 3.73
N GLN A 313 -1.71 -18.98 4.09
CA GLN A 313 -0.48 -18.81 3.28
C GLN A 313 0.28 -20.13 3.12
N ARG A 314 0.40 -20.91 4.19
CA ARG A 314 1.03 -22.24 4.16
C ARG A 314 0.25 -23.21 3.28
N ASP A 315 -1.07 -23.23 3.41
CA ASP A 315 -1.93 -24.24 2.79
C ASP A 315 -2.25 -23.93 1.32
N ARG A 316 -2.31 -22.65 0.93
CA ARG A 316 -2.74 -22.19 -0.40
C ARG A 316 -1.89 -21.05 -1.01
N GLY A 317 -0.95 -20.46 -0.26
CA GLY A 317 -0.18 -19.31 -0.71
C GLY A 317 -0.97 -17.99 -0.61
N THR A 318 -0.61 -17.04 -1.46
CA THR A 318 -1.19 -15.70 -1.49
C THR A 318 -1.64 -15.31 -2.89
N ARG A 319 -2.46 -14.27 -2.97
CA ARG A 319 -2.83 -13.58 -4.20
C ARG A 319 -2.27 -12.17 -4.16
N THR A 320 -1.47 -11.82 -5.15
CA THR A 320 -1.01 -10.46 -5.39
C THR A 320 -1.96 -9.77 -6.37
N ILE A 321 -2.47 -8.60 -6.01
CA ILE A 321 -3.33 -7.76 -6.87
C ILE A 321 -2.61 -6.45 -7.12
N LEU A 322 -2.37 -6.14 -8.38
CA LEU A 322 -1.83 -4.86 -8.84
C LEU A 322 -3.00 -3.95 -9.22
N LEU A 323 -2.99 -2.71 -8.73
CA LEU A 323 -4.04 -1.74 -8.98
C LEU A 323 -3.61 -0.82 -10.13
N GLU A 324 -3.80 -1.28 -11.37
CA GLU A 324 -3.20 -0.70 -12.58
C GLU A 324 -3.60 0.77 -12.80
N ASN A 325 -4.87 1.10 -12.66
CA ASN A 325 -5.33 2.48 -12.79
C ASN A 325 -4.74 3.41 -11.72
N ILE A 326 -4.47 2.90 -10.52
CA ILE A 326 -3.87 3.66 -9.43
C ILE A 326 -2.36 3.84 -9.65
N ILE A 327 -1.68 2.80 -10.13
CA ILE A 327 -0.28 2.87 -10.55
C ILE A 327 -0.11 3.96 -11.62
N LYS A 328 -0.96 3.94 -12.65
CA LYS A 328 -0.97 4.94 -13.72
C LYS A 328 -1.27 6.35 -13.20
N ALA A 329 -2.23 6.48 -12.29
CA ALA A 329 -2.54 7.77 -11.67
C ALA A 329 -1.34 8.32 -10.88
N LYS A 330 -0.65 7.48 -10.10
CA LYS A 330 0.56 7.90 -9.37
C LYS A 330 1.71 8.23 -10.30
N TYR A 331 1.88 7.51 -11.41
CA TYR A 331 2.84 7.89 -12.42
C TYR A 331 2.57 9.31 -12.93
N ASN A 332 1.35 9.57 -13.38
CA ASN A 332 0.99 10.85 -14.00
C ASN A 332 1.07 12.05 -13.02
N HIS A 333 0.66 11.85 -11.77
CA HIS A 333 0.55 12.95 -10.80
C HIS A 333 1.80 13.11 -9.92
N ILE A 334 2.64 12.09 -9.82
CA ILE A 334 3.76 12.09 -8.87
C ILE A 334 5.08 11.76 -9.57
N ILE A 335 5.19 10.59 -10.23
CA ILE A 335 6.47 10.13 -10.78
C ILE A 335 6.94 11.04 -11.92
N ASN A 336 6.09 11.27 -12.91
CA ASN A 336 6.45 12.12 -14.04
C ASN A 336 6.80 13.55 -13.61
N PRO A 337 5.97 14.28 -12.80
CA PRO A 337 6.35 15.60 -12.32
C PRO A 337 7.59 15.60 -11.39
N THR A 338 7.82 14.52 -10.63
CA THR A 338 9.05 14.38 -9.84
C THR A 338 10.28 14.30 -10.75
N GLY A 339 10.18 13.53 -11.84
CA GLY A 339 11.25 13.45 -12.84
C GLY A 339 11.57 14.79 -13.49
N GLU A 340 10.55 15.57 -13.87
CA GLU A 340 10.72 16.92 -14.44
C GLU A 340 11.52 17.87 -13.50
N VAL A 341 11.41 17.67 -12.20
CA VAL A 341 12.16 18.46 -11.20
C VAL A 341 13.56 17.92 -10.99
N LEU A 342 13.72 16.60 -10.94
CA LEU A 342 14.95 15.96 -10.45
C LEU A 342 15.91 15.51 -11.56
N LEU A 343 15.45 15.24 -12.79
CA LEU A 343 16.29 14.67 -13.85
C LEU A 343 16.84 15.73 -14.81
N GLU A 344 18.06 15.53 -15.28
CA GLU A 344 18.57 16.23 -16.47
C GLU A 344 17.75 15.83 -17.71
N ALA A 345 17.77 16.67 -18.76
CA ALA A 345 16.91 16.48 -19.93
C ALA A 345 17.09 15.13 -20.63
N ASP A 346 18.33 14.66 -20.75
CA ASP A 346 18.65 13.40 -21.39
C ASP A 346 18.07 12.20 -20.61
N ASP A 347 18.13 12.24 -19.29
CA ASP A 347 17.57 11.20 -18.42
C ASP A 347 16.04 11.26 -18.37
N MET A 348 15.44 12.46 -18.53
CA MET A 348 13.98 12.61 -18.55
C MET A 348 13.32 11.87 -19.74
N GLU A 349 14.03 11.71 -20.87
CA GLU A 349 13.56 10.93 -22.02
C GLU A 349 13.36 9.44 -21.67
N HIS A 350 14.03 8.94 -20.62
CA HIS A 350 13.94 7.58 -20.12
C HIS A 350 12.83 7.35 -19.07
N LEU A 351 12.11 8.37 -18.68
CA LEU A 351 11.03 8.19 -17.70
C LEU A 351 9.79 7.56 -18.34
N SER A 352 9.38 6.36 -17.86
CA SER A 352 8.38 5.53 -18.51
C SER A 352 7.30 5.01 -17.57
N SER A 353 6.02 5.16 -17.98
CA SER A 353 4.86 4.61 -17.25
C SER A 353 4.86 3.07 -17.24
N ASP A 354 5.24 2.45 -18.35
CA ASP A 354 5.33 0.99 -18.43
C ASP A 354 6.48 0.47 -17.56
N ALA A 355 7.64 1.14 -17.59
CA ALA A 355 8.74 0.81 -16.69
C ALA A 355 8.32 0.93 -15.22
N PHE A 356 7.57 1.98 -14.84
CA PHE A 356 7.06 2.13 -13.47
C PHE A 356 6.14 0.97 -13.07
N PHE A 357 5.22 0.57 -13.94
CA PHE A 357 4.34 -0.58 -13.71
C PHE A 357 5.14 -1.87 -13.50
N TRP A 358 6.07 -2.19 -14.41
CA TRP A 358 6.85 -3.42 -14.34
C TRP A 358 7.84 -3.44 -13.17
N ASN A 359 8.38 -2.30 -12.76
CA ASN A 359 9.19 -2.18 -11.55
C ASN A 359 8.38 -2.58 -10.31
N ILE A 360 7.10 -2.19 -10.23
CA ILE A 360 6.19 -2.59 -9.14
C ILE A 360 5.88 -4.09 -9.23
N VAL A 361 5.55 -4.63 -10.42
CA VAL A 361 5.31 -6.07 -10.61
C VAL A 361 6.46 -6.89 -10.04
N PHE A 362 7.68 -6.59 -10.46
CA PHE A 362 8.83 -7.39 -10.05
C PHE A 362 9.31 -7.11 -8.63
N ARG A 363 9.00 -5.95 -8.07
CA ARG A 363 9.14 -5.73 -6.64
C ARG A 363 8.23 -6.69 -5.85
N GLU A 364 6.96 -6.82 -6.23
CA GLU A 364 6.02 -7.74 -5.58
C GLU A 364 6.44 -9.23 -5.77
N VAL A 365 6.91 -9.59 -6.96
CA VAL A 365 7.50 -10.92 -7.21
C VAL A 365 8.71 -11.17 -6.31
N ALA A 366 9.59 -10.19 -6.15
CA ALA A 366 10.81 -10.31 -5.37
C ALA A 366 10.56 -10.46 -3.86
N HIS A 367 9.39 -10.05 -3.33
CA HIS A 367 8.97 -10.40 -1.99
C HIS A 367 8.85 -11.91 -1.79
N GLY A 368 8.45 -12.66 -2.81
CA GLY A 368 8.39 -14.12 -2.79
C GLY A 368 9.73 -14.83 -2.95
N LEU A 369 10.81 -14.10 -3.25
CA LEU A 369 12.14 -14.65 -3.53
C LEU A 369 13.09 -14.52 -2.33
N GLY A 370 14.28 -15.10 -2.48
CA GLY A 370 15.36 -15.02 -1.52
C GLY A 370 15.29 -16.11 -0.46
N VAL A 371 15.71 -15.78 0.75
CA VAL A 371 15.81 -16.69 1.90
C VAL A 371 14.67 -16.41 2.86
N LYS A 372 14.01 -17.44 3.37
CA LYS A 372 12.97 -17.33 4.41
C LYS A 372 13.46 -17.86 5.76
N GLU A 373 14.30 -18.89 5.72
CA GLU A 373 14.94 -19.50 6.89
C GLU A 373 16.46 -19.31 6.82
N THR A 374 17.11 -19.02 7.92
CA THR A 374 18.56 -18.86 7.97
C THR A 374 19.27 -20.17 7.69
N VAL A 375 20.33 -20.16 6.87
CA VAL A 375 21.10 -21.37 6.50
C VAL A 375 21.95 -21.93 7.65
N ASN A 376 22.09 -21.20 8.74
CA ASN A 376 22.89 -21.57 9.92
C ASN A 376 22.04 -21.93 11.15
N GLY A 377 20.73 -22.15 10.95
CA GLY A 377 19.82 -22.65 11.99
C GLY A 377 19.40 -21.65 13.06
N LYS A 378 19.48 -20.35 12.76
CA LYS A 378 18.98 -19.28 13.67
C LYS A 378 17.46 -19.04 13.57
N GLY A 379 16.72 -19.89 12.87
CA GLY A 379 15.28 -19.76 12.65
C GLY A 379 14.95 -18.90 11.44
N SER A 380 13.75 -18.31 11.44
CA SER A 380 13.30 -17.45 10.35
C SER A 380 14.20 -16.21 10.19
N VAL A 381 14.22 -15.63 8.99
CA VAL A 381 14.91 -14.37 8.74
C VAL A 381 14.33 -13.25 9.60
N GLU A 382 13.02 -13.26 9.82
CA GLU A 382 12.33 -12.28 10.65
C GLU A 382 12.80 -12.34 12.11
N ASP A 383 12.82 -13.54 12.70
CA ASP A 383 13.32 -13.74 14.08
C ASP A 383 14.81 -13.38 14.21
N ALA A 384 15.61 -13.80 13.22
CA ALA A 384 17.05 -13.61 13.25
C ALA A 384 17.50 -12.15 13.12
N LEU A 385 16.81 -11.35 12.30
CA LEU A 385 17.10 -9.92 12.08
C LEU A 385 16.28 -9.00 12.99
N GLY A 386 15.15 -9.47 13.54
CA GLY A 386 14.29 -8.71 14.43
C GLY A 386 13.82 -7.38 13.81
N SER A 387 14.03 -6.27 14.50
CA SER A 387 13.58 -4.93 14.04
C SER A 387 14.13 -4.48 12.67
N ALA A 388 15.24 -5.05 12.20
CA ALA A 388 15.81 -4.76 10.88
C ALA A 388 15.15 -5.57 9.75
N ALA A 389 14.44 -6.66 10.06
CA ALA A 389 13.88 -7.56 9.06
C ALA A 389 12.96 -6.87 8.05
N PRO A 390 11.98 -6.02 8.45
CA PRO A 390 11.10 -5.36 7.50
C PRO A 390 11.84 -4.41 6.54
N THR A 391 12.85 -3.68 7.00
CA THR A 391 13.65 -2.80 6.16
C THR A 391 14.49 -3.60 5.16
N PHE A 392 15.13 -4.67 5.60
CA PHE A 392 15.93 -5.55 4.73
C PHE A 392 15.08 -6.28 3.70
N GLU A 393 13.84 -6.65 4.05
CA GLU A 393 12.89 -7.22 3.11
C GLU A 393 12.52 -6.21 2.00
N GLU A 394 12.28 -4.95 2.36
CA GLU A 394 12.01 -3.90 1.39
C GLU A 394 13.24 -3.56 0.51
N ILE A 395 14.45 -3.55 1.07
CA ILE A 395 15.68 -3.37 0.27
C ILE A 395 15.82 -4.52 -0.73
N LYS A 396 15.64 -5.77 -0.28
CA LYS A 396 15.68 -6.95 -1.15
C LYS A 396 14.65 -6.84 -2.27
N ALA A 397 13.40 -6.58 -1.95
CA ALA A 397 12.33 -6.53 -2.92
C ALA A 397 12.57 -5.47 -4.00
N ASN A 398 13.00 -4.28 -3.62
CA ASN A 398 13.29 -3.20 -4.56
C ASN A 398 14.53 -3.52 -5.42
N ALA A 399 15.65 -3.92 -4.82
CA ALA A 399 16.89 -4.15 -5.55
C ALA A 399 16.82 -5.41 -6.44
N ALA A 400 16.35 -6.54 -5.90
CA ALA A 400 16.20 -7.77 -6.66
C ALA A 400 15.12 -7.65 -7.74
N GLY A 401 13.98 -7.02 -7.43
CA GLY A 401 12.93 -6.75 -8.41
C GLY A 401 13.45 -5.98 -9.62
N MET A 402 14.25 -4.94 -9.38
CA MET A 402 14.85 -4.15 -10.45
C MET A 402 15.83 -4.97 -11.31
N LEU A 403 16.63 -5.84 -10.69
CA LEU A 403 17.52 -6.74 -11.43
C LEU A 403 16.74 -7.73 -12.30
N LEU A 404 15.59 -8.23 -11.83
CA LEU A 404 14.74 -9.10 -12.64
C LEU A 404 14.19 -8.36 -13.84
N VAL A 405 13.77 -7.11 -13.70
CA VAL A 405 13.37 -6.26 -14.83
C VAL A 405 14.51 -6.11 -15.84
N CYS A 406 15.73 -5.80 -15.40
CA CYS A 406 16.90 -5.70 -16.26
C CYS A 406 17.18 -7.02 -17.03
N LYS A 407 17.03 -8.17 -16.36
CA LYS A 407 17.20 -9.50 -16.99
C LYS A 407 16.12 -9.81 -18.01
N LEU A 408 14.87 -9.47 -17.73
CA LEU A 408 13.77 -9.64 -18.66
C LEU A 408 14.00 -8.87 -19.95
N GLN A 409 14.58 -7.69 -19.88
CA GLN A 409 14.99 -6.93 -21.06
C GLN A 409 16.00 -7.71 -21.94
N ASN A 410 16.82 -8.56 -21.35
CA ASN A 410 17.81 -9.34 -22.10
C ASN A 410 17.26 -10.64 -22.69
N HIS A 411 16.24 -11.24 -22.06
CA HIS A 411 15.79 -12.62 -22.36
C HIS A 411 14.37 -12.73 -22.90
N TYR A 412 13.52 -11.67 -22.74
CA TYR A 412 12.08 -11.74 -23.02
C TYR A 412 11.58 -10.57 -23.86
N ASP A 413 10.42 -10.73 -24.42
CA ASP A 413 9.82 -9.80 -25.38
C ASP A 413 9.09 -8.61 -24.72
N ILE A 414 9.62 -8.09 -23.59
CA ILE A 414 9.15 -6.82 -23.01
C ILE A 414 9.90 -5.59 -23.52
N ARG A 415 10.93 -5.79 -24.37
CA ARG A 415 11.74 -4.70 -24.93
C ARG A 415 10.96 -3.72 -25.79
N HIS A 416 9.82 -4.13 -26.30
CA HIS A 416 8.93 -3.26 -27.08
C HIS A 416 8.14 -2.29 -26.21
N LEU A 417 8.08 -2.50 -24.89
CA LEU A 417 7.35 -1.65 -23.94
C LEU A 417 8.23 -0.52 -23.38
N PHE A 418 9.47 -0.84 -23.04
CA PHE A 418 10.46 0.10 -22.48
C PHE A 418 11.86 -0.51 -22.58
N THR A 419 12.90 0.31 -22.39
CA THR A 419 14.30 -0.12 -22.36
C THR A 419 14.77 -0.39 -20.92
N LYS A 420 15.97 -0.96 -20.79
CA LYS A 420 16.61 -1.13 -19.47
C LYS A 420 16.92 0.22 -18.83
N ASP A 421 17.35 1.20 -19.61
CA ASP A 421 17.64 2.55 -19.11
C ASP A 421 16.34 3.22 -18.63
N ASP A 422 15.22 3.04 -19.33
CA ASP A 422 13.91 3.52 -18.88
C ASP A 422 13.52 2.92 -17.52
N ALA A 423 13.79 1.62 -17.32
CA ALA A 423 13.50 0.96 -16.05
C ALA A 423 14.34 1.51 -14.89
N LEU A 424 15.65 1.68 -15.10
CA LEU A 424 16.58 2.15 -14.07
C LEU A 424 16.37 3.64 -13.72
N VAL A 425 16.16 4.50 -14.72
CA VAL A 425 15.86 5.92 -14.49
C VAL A 425 14.51 6.08 -13.76
N THR A 426 13.48 5.35 -14.21
CA THR A 426 12.17 5.35 -13.54
C THR A 426 12.26 4.83 -12.10
N PHE A 427 13.11 3.84 -11.85
CA PHE A 427 13.38 3.33 -10.50
C PHE A 427 13.99 4.41 -9.60
N PHE A 428 14.97 5.17 -10.08
CA PHE A 428 15.57 6.28 -9.34
C PHE A 428 14.50 7.30 -8.88
N VAL A 429 13.63 7.72 -9.81
CA VAL A 429 12.54 8.66 -9.47
C VAL A 429 11.54 8.04 -8.47
N SER A 430 11.32 6.72 -8.56
CA SER A 430 10.46 5.99 -7.63
C SER A 430 11.01 5.98 -6.20
N LEU A 431 12.34 5.92 -6.02
CA LEU A 431 12.98 6.07 -4.72
C LEU A 431 12.66 7.44 -4.13
N ALA A 432 12.85 8.53 -4.89
CA ALA A 432 12.58 9.90 -4.45
C ALA A 432 11.11 10.11 -4.02
N ARG A 433 10.15 9.41 -4.66
CA ARG A 433 8.76 9.36 -4.19
C ARG A 433 8.63 8.64 -2.84
N SER A 434 9.19 7.44 -2.75
CA SER A 434 8.96 6.54 -1.60
C SER A 434 9.62 7.05 -0.32
N GLU A 435 10.72 7.77 -0.42
CA GLU A 435 11.37 8.46 0.68
C GLU A 435 10.45 9.46 1.39
N ARG A 436 9.48 10.05 0.68
CA ARG A 436 8.53 11.02 1.23
C ARG A 436 7.57 10.40 2.26
N PHE A 437 7.48 9.07 2.33
CA PHE A 437 6.73 8.35 3.36
C PHE A 437 7.41 8.35 4.72
N GLY A 438 8.67 8.79 4.77
CA GLY A 438 9.43 9.03 6.01
C GLY A 438 10.08 7.78 6.59
N GLU A 439 10.92 8.00 7.59
CA GLU A 439 11.74 6.96 8.25
C GLU A 439 10.90 5.98 9.11
N GLY A 440 9.68 6.35 9.46
CA GLY A 440 8.75 5.47 10.19
C GLY A 440 8.16 4.34 9.34
N SER A 441 8.24 4.46 8.01
CA SER A 441 7.83 3.43 7.06
C SER A 441 9.03 2.58 6.64
N SER A 442 8.90 1.25 6.64
CA SER A 442 9.94 0.33 6.14
C SER A 442 10.33 0.64 4.70
N LEU A 443 9.34 0.91 3.85
CA LEU A 443 9.56 1.29 2.45
C LEU A 443 10.28 2.64 2.33
N GLY A 444 9.89 3.65 3.12
CA GLY A 444 10.57 4.96 3.10
C GLY A 444 12.02 4.84 3.58
N ARG A 445 12.26 4.10 4.65
CA ARG A 445 13.60 3.84 5.17
C ARG A 445 14.46 3.07 4.18
N ALA A 446 13.93 2.00 3.57
CA ALA A 446 14.62 1.24 2.54
C ALA A 446 14.99 2.10 1.34
N SER A 447 14.10 2.99 0.89
CA SER A 447 14.36 3.91 -0.23
C SER A 447 15.51 4.86 0.07
N ILE A 448 15.59 5.41 1.29
CA ILE A 448 16.71 6.25 1.74
C ILE A 448 18.02 5.45 1.72
N ILE A 449 17.99 4.21 2.23
CA ILE A 449 19.17 3.33 2.28
C ILE A 449 19.66 3.00 0.86
N ILE A 450 18.74 2.63 -0.04
CA ILE A 450 19.08 2.32 -1.44
C ILE A 450 19.66 3.57 -2.13
N TYR A 451 19.02 4.73 -1.98
CA TYR A 451 19.51 5.98 -2.55
C TYR A 451 20.94 6.29 -2.09
N ASN A 452 21.20 6.25 -0.77
CA ASN A 452 22.53 6.54 -0.23
C ASN A 452 23.58 5.52 -0.67
N TYR A 453 23.22 4.24 -0.73
CA TYR A 453 24.09 3.18 -1.24
C TYR A 453 24.44 3.41 -2.71
N LEU A 454 23.44 3.65 -3.55
CA LEU A 454 23.64 3.95 -4.98
C LEU A 454 24.49 5.20 -5.21
N SER A 455 24.28 6.23 -4.39
CA SER A 455 25.09 7.45 -4.40
C SER A 455 26.58 7.16 -4.11
N GLU A 456 26.86 6.36 -3.08
CA GLU A 456 28.24 5.95 -2.72
C GLU A 456 28.90 5.15 -3.85
N GLN A 457 28.13 4.35 -4.62
CA GLN A 457 28.63 3.60 -5.76
C GLN A 457 28.75 4.45 -7.04
N GLY A 458 28.36 5.73 -7.00
CA GLY A 458 28.40 6.62 -8.17
C GLY A 458 27.41 6.24 -9.27
N ALA A 459 26.28 5.64 -8.88
CA ALA A 459 25.21 5.28 -9.80
C ALA A 459 24.48 6.49 -10.38
N PHE A 460 24.64 7.65 -9.78
CA PHE A 460 24.13 8.93 -10.25
C PHE A 460 25.01 10.08 -9.74
N GLU A 461 24.89 11.23 -10.39
CA GLU A 461 25.59 12.46 -10.01
C GLU A 461 24.60 13.62 -9.91
N ARG A 462 24.60 14.33 -8.79
CA ARG A 462 23.85 15.57 -8.64
C ARG A 462 24.63 16.73 -9.24
N LYS A 463 24.04 17.40 -10.21
CA LYS A 463 24.64 18.55 -10.91
C LYS A 463 24.48 19.83 -10.12
N ALA A 464 25.19 20.88 -10.53
CA ALA A 464 25.06 22.21 -9.93
C ALA A 464 23.66 22.84 -10.10
N SER A 465 22.90 22.39 -11.10
CA SER A 465 21.48 22.70 -11.28
C SER A 465 20.58 22.20 -10.13
N GLY A 466 21.05 21.17 -9.41
CA GLY A 466 20.26 20.39 -8.47
C GLY A 466 19.59 19.17 -9.07
N GLN A 467 19.71 18.98 -10.39
CA GLN A 467 19.21 17.80 -11.12
C GLN A 467 20.24 16.68 -11.12
N TYR A 468 19.79 15.48 -11.46
CA TYR A 468 20.57 14.26 -11.47
C TYR A 468 20.83 13.76 -12.87
N SER A 469 22.04 13.27 -13.09
CA SER A 469 22.41 12.46 -14.25
C SER A 469 22.65 11.03 -13.78
N ILE A 470 22.04 10.05 -14.45
CA ILE A 470 22.00 8.66 -14.05
C ILE A 470 23.01 7.84 -14.84
N ASN A 471 23.84 7.07 -14.13
CA ASN A 471 24.72 6.08 -14.75
C ASN A 471 24.07 4.70 -14.60
N THR A 472 23.28 4.31 -15.60
CA THR A 472 22.50 3.07 -15.57
C THR A 472 23.34 1.81 -15.42
N ALA A 473 24.52 1.76 -16.04
CA ALA A 473 25.44 0.63 -15.93
C ALA A 473 25.99 0.46 -14.50
N LYS A 474 26.38 1.56 -13.85
CA LYS A 474 26.81 1.52 -12.44
C LYS A 474 25.64 1.24 -11.51
N MET A 475 24.45 1.73 -11.82
CA MET A 475 23.26 1.47 -11.03
C MET A 475 22.89 -0.01 -11.05
N GLU A 476 22.89 -0.66 -12.22
CA GLU A 476 22.64 -2.10 -12.34
C GLU A 476 23.66 -2.91 -11.53
N GLN A 477 24.95 -2.59 -11.62
CA GLN A 477 25.99 -3.27 -10.84
C GLN A 477 25.81 -3.06 -9.34
N ALA A 478 25.55 -1.82 -8.91
CA ALA A 478 25.32 -1.50 -7.49
C ALA A 478 24.10 -2.21 -6.91
N LEU A 479 23.01 -2.33 -7.67
CA LEU A 479 21.82 -3.09 -7.29
C LEU A 479 22.12 -4.59 -7.16
N SER A 480 22.97 -5.13 -8.04
CA SER A 480 23.42 -6.52 -7.95
C SER A 480 24.23 -6.77 -6.67
N ASP A 481 25.18 -5.89 -6.37
CA ASP A 481 26.01 -5.98 -5.18
C ASP A 481 25.18 -5.83 -3.89
N LEU A 482 24.25 -4.89 -3.88
CA LEU A 482 23.30 -4.68 -2.77
C LEU A 482 22.41 -5.89 -2.55
N THR A 483 21.87 -6.48 -3.62
CA THR A 483 21.04 -7.68 -3.52
C THR A 483 21.83 -8.85 -2.94
N ALA A 484 23.05 -9.09 -3.42
CA ALA A 484 23.91 -10.15 -2.89
C ALA A 484 24.23 -9.95 -1.40
N LEU A 485 24.47 -8.71 -0.99
CA LEU A 485 24.74 -8.34 0.39
C LEU A 485 23.53 -8.58 1.29
N VAL A 486 22.34 -8.16 0.85
CA VAL A 486 21.10 -8.34 1.61
C VAL A 486 20.76 -9.81 1.74
N LEU A 487 20.83 -10.60 0.66
CA LEU A 487 20.60 -12.05 0.70
C LEU A 487 21.55 -12.76 1.65
N LYS A 488 22.84 -12.38 1.65
CA LYS A 488 23.82 -12.92 2.61
C LYS A 488 23.41 -12.58 4.05
N THR A 489 23.04 -11.34 4.33
CA THR A 489 22.64 -10.89 5.67
C THR A 489 21.41 -11.64 6.16
N GLN A 490 20.39 -11.79 5.31
CA GLN A 490 19.19 -12.58 5.61
C GLN A 490 19.53 -14.06 5.82
N ALA A 491 20.31 -14.68 4.93
CA ALA A 491 20.68 -16.08 5.00
C ALA A 491 21.50 -16.43 6.25
N THR A 492 22.36 -15.54 6.72
CA THR A 492 23.19 -15.75 7.91
C THR A 492 22.55 -15.22 9.20
N GLY A 493 21.42 -14.51 9.12
CA GLY A 493 20.80 -13.86 10.26
C GLY A 493 21.79 -12.95 10.99
N ASP A 494 22.56 -12.14 10.24
CA ASP A 494 23.57 -11.24 10.79
C ASP A 494 22.96 -9.90 11.20
N LYS A 495 22.28 -9.93 12.36
CA LYS A 495 21.63 -8.74 12.92
C LYS A 495 22.59 -7.59 13.18
N ALA A 496 23.79 -7.90 13.65
CA ALA A 496 24.79 -6.85 13.97
C ALA A 496 25.19 -6.08 12.71
N PHE A 497 25.42 -6.80 11.60
CA PHE A 497 25.66 -6.17 10.32
C PHE A 497 24.44 -5.38 9.82
N ALA A 498 23.23 -5.93 9.97
CA ALA A 498 22.01 -5.26 9.55
C ALA A 498 21.82 -3.91 10.28
N ASP A 499 22.00 -3.89 11.61
CA ASP A 499 21.90 -2.69 12.44
C ASP A 499 22.97 -1.63 12.05
N GLU A 500 24.22 -2.06 11.78
CA GLU A 500 25.28 -1.15 11.33
C GLU A 500 25.02 -0.60 9.92
N PHE A 501 24.51 -1.42 9.01
CA PHE A 501 24.18 -1.04 7.65
C PHE A 501 23.05 -0.01 7.63
N GLU A 502 21.97 -0.26 8.37
CA GLU A 502 20.89 0.73 8.54
C GLU A 502 21.43 2.03 9.13
N LYS A 503 22.19 1.95 10.20
CA LYS A 503 22.80 3.14 10.85
C LYS A 503 23.67 3.95 9.90
N LYS A 504 24.39 3.29 8.98
CA LYS A 504 25.23 3.96 7.98
C LYS A 504 24.40 4.68 6.93
N TYR A 505 23.40 4.00 6.35
CA TYR A 505 22.73 4.46 5.14
C TYR A 505 21.34 5.07 5.36
N SER A 506 20.73 4.99 6.54
CA SER A 506 19.40 5.55 6.79
C SER A 506 19.38 7.06 7.03
N LYS A 507 20.55 7.71 7.07
CA LYS A 507 20.65 9.15 7.34
C LYS A 507 20.31 9.96 6.10
N ARG A 508 19.44 10.94 6.25
CA ARG A 508 19.14 11.91 5.21
C ARG A 508 20.36 12.78 4.90
N SER A 509 20.66 12.94 3.62
CA SER A 509 21.67 13.88 3.15
C SER A 509 21.09 15.29 3.04
N ALA A 510 21.97 16.31 2.97
CA ALA A 510 21.57 17.69 2.71
C ALA A 510 20.92 17.84 1.31
N ASP A 511 21.40 17.06 0.33
CA ASP A 511 20.83 17.00 -1.03
C ASP A 511 19.42 16.47 -1.01
N TYR A 512 19.18 15.37 -0.28
CA TYR A 512 17.85 14.81 -0.07
C TYR A 512 16.86 15.85 0.49
N ASP A 513 17.27 16.58 1.54
CA ASP A 513 16.42 17.62 2.12
C ASP A 513 16.18 18.80 1.17
N ALA A 514 17.17 19.12 0.29
CA ALA A 514 17.00 20.12 -0.75
C ALA A 514 15.98 19.66 -1.80
N ASP A 515 16.06 18.41 -2.24
CA ASP A 515 15.14 17.85 -3.24
C ASP A 515 13.71 17.79 -2.72
N ARG A 516 13.50 17.35 -1.47
CA ARG A 516 12.18 17.41 -0.83
C ARG A 516 11.61 18.84 -0.80
N ARG A 517 12.45 19.83 -0.50
CA ARG A 517 12.02 21.26 -0.54
C ARG A 517 11.64 21.68 -1.95
N ASN A 518 12.43 21.30 -2.97
CA ASN A 518 12.16 21.63 -4.36
C ASN A 518 10.84 21.00 -4.84
N LEU A 519 10.66 19.69 -4.62
CA LEU A 519 9.40 19.00 -4.94
C LEU A 519 8.20 19.67 -4.26
N SER A 520 8.40 20.12 -3.01
CA SER A 520 7.38 20.84 -2.27
C SER A 520 7.10 22.22 -2.88
N LEU A 521 8.09 22.97 -3.30
CA LEU A 521 7.94 24.30 -3.92
C LEU A 521 7.25 24.18 -5.30
N GLU A 522 7.54 23.14 -6.06
CA GLU A 522 6.91 22.85 -7.36
C GLU A 522 5.51 22.23 -7.22
N ASN A 523 4.99 22.13 -5.99
CA ASN A 523 3.68 21.57 -5.67
C ASN A 523 3.48 20.10 -6.12
N ILE A 524 4.57 19.32 -6.18
CA ILE A 524 4.46 17.89 -6.46
C ILE A 524 3.76 17.21 -5.28
N PRO A 525 2.63 16.53 -5.49
CA PRO A 525 1.87 15.90 -4.41
C PRO A 525 2.65 14.73 -3.78
N VAL A 526 2.38 14.46 -2.52
CA VAL A 526 2.93 13.29 -1.80
C VAL A 526 2.22 12.03 -2.25
N ASP A 527 0.89 12.12 -2.40
CA ASP A 527 0.06 11.02 -2.88
C ASP A 527 -1.21 11.54 -3.57
N ILE A 528 -2.15 10.65 -3.81
CA ILE A 528 -3.42 10.91 -4.47
C ILE A 528 -4.59 10.70 -3.49
N ARG A 529 -5.72 11.33 -3.79
CA ARG A 529 -7.04 11.06 -3.20
C ARG A 529 -8.08 10.94 -4.29
N PHE A 530 -9.11 10.16 -4.03
CA PHE A 530 -10.10 9.85 -5.06
C PHE A 530 -11.29 10.80 -5.03
N SER A 531 -11.83 11.06 -6.22
CA SER A 531 -13.16 11.58 -6.44
C SER A 531 -13.97 10.53 -7.21
N TYR A 532 -15.19 10.29 -6.76
CA TYR A 532 -16.10 9.29 -7.31
C TYR A 532 -17.36 9.94 -7.90
N SER A 533 -17.23 11.10 -8.54
CA SER A 533 -18.37 11.87 -9.06
C SER A 533 -19.16 11.10 -10.13
N ALA A 534 -18.48 10.24 -10.88
CA ALA A 534 -19.09 9.41 -11.92
C ALA A 534 -19.92 8.22 -11.37
N MET A 535 -19.84 7.95 -10.05
CA MET A 535 -20.56 6.84 -9.38
C MET A 535 -21.66 7.33 -8.44
N LYS A 536 -21.94 8.64 -8.42
CA LYS A 536 -23.01 9.24 -7.60
C LYS A 536 -24.36 9.10 -8.26
#